data_2d58875b3126df60afcb3a93b665005f
#
_entry.id   2d58875b3126df60afcb3a93b665005f
#
_cell.length_a   1.000
_cell.length_b   1.000
_cell.length_c   1.000
_cell.angle_alpha   90.00
_cell.angle_beta   90.00
_cell.angle_gamma   90.00
#
_symmetry.space_group_name_H-M   'P 1'
#
loop_
_entity.id
_entity.type
_entity.pdbx_description
1 polymer ?
#
loop_
_entity_poly.entity_id
_entity_poly.type
_entity_poly.pdbx_seq_one_letter_code
_entity_poly.pdbx_strand_id
1 'polypeptide(L)'
;MQIRIRESGAVMYEAEFRAYTKANGGPSWDITTTEVLEALGADVVFEGAQATGGTVYQYSQASGVEQIDGKWYTKYVLGPVFVDTTDETGNVTTAIEHETAYKATKDAEQAKSVRQARDDKLTETDWRFRSDMTPSQEWKDYCQALRDVPLQEGFPWTITWPVEPQ
;
A
#
# COMPACT_ATOMS: atom_id res chain seq x y z
N MET A 1 -11.32 -16.81 -7.60
CA MET A 1 -12.13 -17.24 -6.44
C MET A 1 -11.17 -17.84 -5.42
N GLN A 2 -11.32 -17.47 -4.14
CA GLN A 2 -10.63 -18.12 -3.01
C GLN A 2 -11.53 -19.17 -2.38
N ILE A 3 -10.93 -20.22 -1.86
CA ILE A 3 -11.61 -21.39 -1.30
C ILE A 3 -10.96 -21.73 0.04
N ARG A 4 -11.77 -21.95 1.05
CA ARG A 4 -11.34 -22.35 2.38
C ARG A 4 -11.64 -23.83 2.60
N ILE A 5 -10.65 -24.62 3.01
CA ILE A 5 -10.82 -26.01 3.41
C ILE A 5 -11.37 -26.04 4.84
N ARG A 6 -12.50 -26.69 5.07
CA ARG A 6 -13.18 -26.71 6.38
C ARG A 6 -12.33 -27.36 7.48
N GLU A 7 -11.67 -28.46 7.15
CA GLU A 7 -10.90 -29.25 8.10
C GLU A 7 -9.66 -28.49 8.61
N SER A 8 -8.87 -27.93 7.69
CA SER A 8 -7.60 -27.26 8.04
C SER A 8 -7.71 -25.75 8.24
N GLY A 9 -8.79 -25.13 7.75
CA GLY A 9 -8.93 -23.68 7.67
C GLY A 9 -8.06 -23.03 6.61
N ALA A 10 -7.28 -23.79 5.84
CA ALA A 10 -6.40 -23.27 4.79
C ALA A 10 -7.21 -22.59 3.68
N VAL A 11 -6.71 -21.47 3.21
CA VAL A 11 -7.31 -20.69 2.13
C VAL A 11 -6.36 -20.68 0.93
N MET A 12 -6.89 -20.97 -0.24
CA MET A 12 -6.11 -21.04 -1.49
C MET A 12 -6.96 -20.64 -2.68
N TYR A 13 -6.32 -20.35 -3.79
CA TYR A 13 -7.02 -20.09 -5.06
C TYR A 13 -7.55 -21.39 -5.68
N GLU A 14 -8.56 -21.26 -6.55
CA GLU A 14 -9.22 -22.41 -7.17
C GLU A 14 -8.25 -23.39 -7.85
N ALA A 15 -7.24 -22.87 -8.58
CA ALA A 15 -6.26 -23.74 -9.23
C ALA A 15 -5.44 -24.57 -8.24
N GLU A 16 -5.07 -23.96 -7.14
CA GLU A 16 -4.35 -24.64 -6.04
C GLU A 16 -5.25 -25.66 -5.34
N PHE A 17 -6.54 -25.33 -5.12
CA PHE A 17 -7.51 -26.26 -4.55
C PHE A 17 -7.75 -27.48 -5.43
N ARG A 18 -7.83 -27.30 -6.77
CA ARG A 18 -7.92 -28.40 -7.71
C ARG A 18 -6.68 -29.33 -7.64
N ALA A 19 -5.49 -28.74 -7.56
CA ALA A 19 -4.25 -29.50 -7.40
C ALA A 19 -4.19 -30.24 -6.05
N TYR A 20 -4.60 -29.57 -4.96
CA TYR A 20 -4.70 -30.14 -3.63
C TYR A 20 -5.67 -31.35 -3.61
N THR A 21 -6.88 -31.18 -4.13
CA THR A 21 -7.89 -32.26 -4.16
C THR A 21 -7.38 -33.45 -4.94
N LYS A 22 -6.78 -33.23 -6.12
CA LYS A 22 -6.18 -34.30 -6.93
C LYS A 22 -5.06 -35.02 -6.19
N ALA A 23 -4.17 -34.30 -5.51
CA ALA A 23 -3.06 -34.88 -4.75
C ALA A 23 -3.54 -35.73 -3.57
N ASN A 24 -4.71 -35.43 -3.02
CA ASN A 24 -5.33 -36.18 -1.93
C ASN A 24 -6.34 -37.24 -2.41
N GLY A 25 -6.31 -37.64 -3.69
CA GLY A 25 -7.14 -38.69 -4.25
C GLY A 25 -8.62 -38.34 -4.41
N GLY A 26 -8.97 -37.05 -4.34
CA GLY A 26 -10.33 -36.57 -4.56
C GLY A 26 -10.71 -36.50 -6.03
N PRO A 27 -12.02 -36.30 -6.32
CA PRO A 27 -12.54 -36.28 -7.67
C PRO A 27 -12.09 -35.02 -8.43
N SER A 28 -12.16 -35.08 -9.76
CA SER A 28 -12.10 -33.90 -10.63
C SER A 28 -13.51 -33.40 -10.94
N TRP A 29 -13.66 -32.11 -11.22
CA TRP A 29 -14.91 -31.47 -11.62
C TRP A 29 -14.68 -30.40 -12.68
N ASP A 30 -15.70 -30.13 -13.48
CA ASP A 30 -15.58 -29.16 -14.59
C ASP A 30 -15.81 -27.72 -14.08
N ILE A 31 -16.95 -27.48 -13.42
CA ILE A 31 -17.35 -26.14 -12.96
C ILE A 31 -17.35 -26.13 -11.44
N THR A 32 -16.69 -25.13 -10.85
CA THR A 32 -16.68 -24.95 -9.42
C THR A 32 -17.93 -24.17 -8.99
N THR A 33 -18.84 -24.86 -8.31
CA THR A 33 -20.03 -24.28 -7.69
C THR A 33 -19.97 -24.42 -6.17
N THR A 34 -20.83 -23.73 -5.44
CA THR A 34 -20.94 -23.85 -4.00
C THR A 34 -21.21 -25.29 -3.57
N GLU A 35 -22.12 -25.97 -4.26
CA GLU A 35 -22.51 -27.37 -3.98
C GLU A 35 -21.33 -28.33 -4.16
N VAL A 36 -20.50 -28.11 -5.21
CA VAL A 36 -19.27 -28.90 -5.45
C VAL A 36 -18.28 -28.67 -4.33
N LEU A 37 -18.08 -27.43 -3.90
CA LEU A 37 -17.18 -27.13 -2.79
C LEU A 37 -17.67 -27.72 -1.47
N GLU A 38 -18.97 -27.64 -1.18
CA GLU A 38 -19.57 -28.26 0.00
C GLU A 38 -19.36 -29.77 0.04
N ALA A 39 -19.57 -30.45 -1.09
CA ALA A 39 -19.31 -31.89 -1.23
C ALA A 39 -17.84 -32.25 -1.01
N LEU A 40 -16.93 -31.34 -1.32
CA LEU A 40 -15.47 -31.48 -1.11
C LEU A 40 -15.00 -30.97 0.25
N GLY A 41 -15.92 -30.62 1.17
CA GLY A 41 -15.57 -30.11 2.50
C GLY A 41 -14.92 -28.73 2.49
N ALA A 42 -15.30 -27.90 1.56
CA ALA A 42 -14.75 -26.55 1.38
C ALA A 42 -15.85 -25.48 1.34
N ASP A 43 -15.45 -24.23 1.51
CA ASP A 43 -16.31 -23.05 1.46
C ASP A 43 -15.77 -22.03 0.45
N VAL A 44 -16.67 -21.29 -0.20
CA VAL A 44 -16.29 -20.10 -0.98
C VAL A 44 -15.87 -19.02 0.00
N VAL A 45 -14.76 -18.33 -0.31
CA VAL A 45 -14.37 -17.08 0.36
C VAL A 45 -14.70 -15.92 -0.55
N PHE A 46 -15.58 -15.06 -0.08
CA PHE A 46 -15.98 -13.83 -0.75
C PHE A 46 -15.00 -12.69 -0.45
N GLU A 47 -15.02 -11.67 -1.29
CA GLU A 47 -14.26 -10.45 -1.01
C GLU A 47 -14.91 -9.70 0.16
N GLY A 48 -14.10 -9.38 1.18
CA GLY A 48 -14.55 -8.61 2.34
C GLY A 48 -14.40 -7.11 2.14
N ALA A 49 -14.86 -6.34 3.10
CA ALA A 49 -14.71 -4.89 3.10
C ALA A 49 -13.24 -4.51 3.33
N GLN A 50 -12.74 -3.57 2.53
CA GLN A 50 -11.41 -3.02 2.70
C GLN A 50 -11.31 -2.24 4.03
N ALA A 51 -10.17 -2.37 4.73
CA ALA A 51 -9.89 -1.56 5.91
C ALA A 51 -9.72 -0.08 5.51
N THR A 52 -10.37 0.82 6.24
CA THR A 52 -10.37 2.27 5.99
C THR A 52 -9.92 3.05 7.22
N GLY A 53 -9.65 4.34 7.07
CA GLY A 53 -9.27 5.23 8.18
C GLY A 53 -7.81 5.14 8.61
N GLY A 54 -6.94 4.57 7.76
CA GLY A 54 -5.51 4.52 8.01
C GLY A 54 -4.79 5.86 7.84
N THR A 55 -3.54 5.90 8.26
CA THR A 55 -2.62 7.03 8.04
C THR A 55 -1.97 6.97 6.66
N VAL A 56 -1.15 7.97 6.31
CA VAL A 56 -0.36 7.99 5.07
C VAL A 56 0.64 6.82 4.94
N TYR A 57 0.92 6.12 6.03
CA TYR A 57 1.81 4.96 6.08
C TYR A 57 1.08 3.64 5.98
N GLN A 58 -0.26 3.65 5.99
CA GLN A 58 -1.07 2.44 6.07
C GLN A 58 -1.91 2.23 4.82
N TYR A 59 -2.12 0.98 4.51
CA TYR A 59 -2.99 0.53 3.42
C TYR A 59 -3.79 -0.69 3.88
N SER A 60 -4.90 -0.94 3.21
CA SER A 60 -5.69 -2.14 3.45
C SER A 60 -4.93 -3.37 2.92
N GLN A 61 -4.73 -4.37 3.76
CA GLN A 61 -4.10 -5.64 3.39
C GLN A 61 -4.92 -6.81 3.91
N ALA A 62 -4.95 -7.90 3.14
CA ALA A 62 -5.59 -9.14 3.56
C ALA A 62 -4.89 -9.74 4.78
N SER A 63 -5.67 -10.16 5.77
CA SER A 63 -5.21 -10.76 7.03
C SER A 63 -6.08 -11.96 7.41
N GLY A 64 -6.05 -12.99 6.55
CA GLY A 64 -6.85 -14.20 6.75
C GLY A 64 -8.29 -14.03 6.30
N VAL A 65 -9.20 -14.76 6.94
CA VAL A 65 -10.63 -14.78 6.63
C VAL A 65 -11.45 -14.65 7.90
N GLU A 66 -12.67 -14.15 7.77
CA GLU A 66 -13.65 -14.08 8.85
C GLU A 66 -15.02 -14.56 8.37
N GLN A 67 -15.86 -15.00 9.31
CA GLN A 67 -17.20 -15.44 9.00
C GLN A 67 -18.22 -14.38 9.40
N ILE A 68 -19.06 -13.98 8.43
CA ILE A 68 -20.15 -13.01 8.62
C ILE A 68 -21.43 -13.65 8.08
N ASP A 69 -22.46 -13.74 8.90
CA ASP A 69 -23.77 -14.33 8.54
C ASP A 69 -23.65 -15.72 7.87
N GLY A 70 -22.75 -16.56 8.40
CA GLY A 70 -22.54 -17.92 7.90
C GLY A 70 -21.69 -18.03 6.62
N LYS A 71 -21.24 -16.94 6.04
CA LYS A 71 -20.37 -16.91 4.85
C LYS A 71 -18.97 -16.47 5.21
N TRP A 72 -17.97 -16.99 4.49
CA TRP A 72 -16.57 -16.63 4.68
C TRP A 72 -16.18 -15.47 3.78
N TYR A 73 -15.47 -14.50 4.35
CA TYR A 73 -14.96 -13.32 3.67
C TYR A 73 -13.47 -13.14 3.93
N THR A 74 -12.74 -12.59 2.94
CA THR A 74 -11.39 -12.11 3.17
C THR A 74 -11.44 -10.99 4.21
N LYS A 75 -10.69 -11.16 5.30
CA LYS A 75 -10.54 -10.12 6.33
C LYS A 75 -9.45 -9.16 5.91
N TYR A 76 -9.75 -7.86 6.01
CA TYR A 76 -8.78 -6.79 5.75
C TYR A 76 -8.45 -6.03 7.03
N VAL A 77 -7.17 -5.71 7.19
CA VAL A 77 -6.65 -4.88 8.29
C VAL A 77 -5.80 -3.75 7.74
N LEU A 78 -5.63 -2.68 8.53
CA LEU A 78 -4.66 -1.63 8.18
C LEU A 78 -3.25 -2.16 8.41
N GLY A 79 -2.45 -2.16 7.38
CA GLY A 79 -1.05 -2.59 7.39
C GLY A 79 -0.11 -1.52 6.82
N PRO A 80 1.22 -1.77 6.82
CA PRO A 80 1.82 -3.06 7.22
C PRO A 80 1.75 -3.29 8.73
N VAL A 81 1.67 -4.57 9.11
CA VAL A 81 1.74 -5.01 10.51
C VAL A 81 3.17 -5.42 10.80
N PHE A 82 3.77 -4.84 11.83
CA PHE A 82 5.14 -5.13 12.24
C PHE A 82 5.15 -6.08 13.44
N VAL A 83 6.15 -6.95 13.49
CA VAL A 83 6.40 -7.89 14.59
C VAL A 83 7.87 -7.85 14.97
N ASP A 84 8.18 -8.26 16.19
CA ASP A 84 9.56 -8.42 16.62
C ASP A 84 10.23 -9.53 15.78
N THR A 85 11.47 -9.30 15.36
CA THR A 85 12.28 -10.28 14.62
C THR A 85 13.59 -10.51 15.34
N THR A 86 14.11 -11.74 15.23
CA THR A 86 15.44 -12.09 15.78
C THR A 86 16.32 -12.55 14.63
N ASP A 87 17.51 -11.97 14.51
CA ASP A 87 18.49 -12.35 13.50
C ASP A 87 19.25 -13.65 13.88
N GLU A 88 20.09 -14.14 12.97
CA GLU A 88 20.88 -15.37 13.17
C GLU A 88 21.89 -15.25 14.33
N THR A 89 22.21 -14.04 14.77
CA THR A 89 23.14 -13.75 15.87
C THR A 89 22.43 -13.56 17.21
N GLY A 90 21.08 -13.62 17.23
CA GLY A 90 20.26 -13.47 18.42
C GLY A 90 19.87 -12.03 18.76
N ASN A 91 20.19 -11.04 17.90
CA ASN A 91 19.74 -9.67 18.13
C ASN A 91 18.26 -9.54 17.78
N VAL A 92 17.51 -8.89 18.67
CA VAL A 92 16.09 -8.61 18.48
C VAL A 92 15.91 -7.21 17.89
N THR A 93 15.19 -7.12 16.77
CA THR A 93 14.64 -5.85 16.26
C THR A 93 13.15 -5.82 16.58
N THR A 94 12.73 -4.83 17.32
CA THR A 94 11.34 -4.73 17.78
C THR A 94 10.39 -4.27 16.66
N ALA A 95 9.10 -4.56 16.81
CA ALA A 95 8.04 -4.07 15.92
C ALA A 95 8.06 -2.53 15.77
N ILE A 96 8.37 -1.82 16.88
CA ILE A 96 8.46 -0.35 16.90
C ILE A 96 9.65 0.15 16.05
N GLU A 97 10.79 -0.53 16.12
CA GLU A 97 11.96 -0.19 15.30
C GLU A 97 11.68 -0.43 13.81
N HIS A 98 11.05 -1.56 13.47
CA HIS A 98 10.62 -1.84 12.12
C HIS A 98 9.63 -0.78 11.59
N GLU A 99 8.63 -0.41 12.38
CA GLU A 99 7.66 0.62 12.02
C GLU A 99 8.34 1.98 11.83
N THR A 100 9.26 2.35 12.72
CA THR A 100 10.01 3.61 12.63
C THR A 100 10.86 3.67 11.36
N ALA A 101 11.60 2.60 11.06
CA ALA A 101 12.41 2.50 9.85
C ALA A 101 11.54 2.55 8.57
N TYR A 102 10.40 1.88 8.57
CA TYR A 102 9.45 1.91 7.47
C TYR A 102 8.91 3.33 7.23
N LYS A 103 8.45 4.02 8.29
CA LYS A 103 7.97 5.41 8.18
C LYS A 103 9.05 6.34 7.64
N ALA A 104 10.28 6.24 8.17
CA ALA A 104 11.41 7.03 7.69
C ALA A 104 11.71 6.79 6.20
N THR A 105 11.59 5.54 5.74
CA THR A 105 11.75 5.20 4.32
C THR A 105 10.65 5.83 3.48
N LYS A 106 9.39 5.75 3.92
CA LYS A 106 8.24 6.35 3.21
C LYS A 106 8.34 7.87 3.16
N ASP A 107 8.75 8.50 4.25
CA ASP A 107 9.00 9.96 4.30
C ASP A 107 10.11 10.38 3.33
N ALA A 108 11.20 9.61 3.26
CA ALA A 108 12.30 9.87 2.34
C ALA A 108 11.89 9.71 0.87
N GLU A 109 11.12 8.66 0.54
CA GLU A 109 10.58 8.41 -0.80
C GLU A 109 9.65 9.57 -1.24
N GLN A 110 8.71 9.96 -0.37
CA GLN A 110 7.78 11.04 -0.63
C GLN A 110 8.50 12.39 -0.75
N ALA A 111 9.45 12.67 0.14
CA ALA A 111 10.27 13.87 0.09
C ALA A 111 11.08 13.98 -1.20
N LYS A 112 11.61 12.85 -1.69
CA LYS A 112 12.30 12.79 -2.99
C LYS A 112 11.34 13.14 -4.13
N SER A 113 10.13 12.59 -4.13
CA SER A 113 9.11 12.85 -5.15
C SER A 113 8.70 14.33 -5.17
N VAL A 114 8.44 14.91 -3.99
CA VAL A 114 8.09 16.34 -3.88
C VAL A 114 9.23 17.25 -4.34
N ARG A 115 10.48 16.93 -3.97
CA ARG A 115 11.64 17.70 -4.44
C ARG A 115 11.79 17.61 -5.96
N GLN A 116 11.59 16.45 -6.56
CA GLN A 116 11.64 16.30 -8.00
C GLN A 116 10.57 17.17 -8.68
N ALA A 117 9.32 17.10 -8.23
CA ALA A 117 8.24 17.92 -8.78
C ALA A 117 8.49 19.43 -8.62
N ARG A 118 9.14 19.85 -7.53
CA ARG A 118 9.60 21.24 -7.34
C ARG A 118 10.69 21.61 -8.33
N ASP A 119 11.69 20.76 -8.51
CA ASP A 119 12.83 21.01 -9.41
C ASP A 119 12.36 21.10 -10.87
N ASP A 120 11.40 20.25 -11.27
CA ASP A 120 10.77 20.31 -12.58
C ASP A 120 10.11 21.69 -12.79
N LYS A 121 9.32 22.18 -11.81
CA LYS A 121 8.71 23.52 -11.86
C LYS A 121 9.73 24.66 -11.90
N LEU A 122 10.85 24.56 -11.17
CA LEU A 122 11.93 25.53 -11.23
C LEU A 122 12.60 25.53 -12.61
N THR A 123 12.84 24.34 -13.18
CA THR A 123 13.45 24.21 -14.52
C THR A 123 12.57 24.85 -15.60
N GLU A 124 11.24 24.73 -15.49
CA GLU A 124 10.29 25.38 -16.41
C GLU A 124 10.40 26.92 -16.38
N THR A 125 10.91 27.49 -15.29
CA THR A 125 11.08 28.95 -15.13
C THR A 125 12.47 29.45 -15.44
N ASP A 126 13.50 28.62 -15.60
CA ASP A 126 14.92 28.99 -15.73
C ASP A 126 15.20 29.95 -16.90
N TRP A 127 14.46 29.81 -18.01
CA TRP A 127 14.62 30.67 -19.16
C TRP A 127 14.32 32.15 -18.87
N ARG A 128 13.46 32.43 -17.86
CA ARG A 128 13.09 33.79 -17.43
C ARG A 128 14.24 34.50 -16.71
N PHE A 129 15.22 33.77 -16.21
CA PHE A 129 16.34 34.24 -15.41
C PHE A 129 17.65 34.29 -16.19
N ARG A 130 17.60 34.18 -17.52
CA ARG A 130 18.77 34.35 -18.39
C ARG A 130 19.26 35.77 -18.34
N SER A 131 20.54 36.01 -18.69
CA SER A 131 21.23 37.28 -18.58
C SER A 131 20.61 38.42 -19.46
N ASP A 132 19.86 38.05 -20.50
CA ASP A 132 19.16 38.95 -21.43
C ASP A 132 17.70 39.21 -21.00
N MET A 133 17.24 38.63 -19.87
CA MET A 133 15.89 38.76 -19.37
C MET A 133 15.86 39.46 -18.01
N THR A 134 14.75 40.14 -17.71
CA THR A 134 14.51 40.75 -16.38
C THR A 134 13.19 40.22 -15.85
N PRO A 135 13.22 39.17 -14.99
CA PRO A 135 12.00 38.58 -14.42
C PRO A 135 11.31 39.57 -13.48
N SER A 136 9.97 39.61 -13.51
CA SER A 136 9.17 40.39 -12.59
C SER A 136 9.38 39.94 -11.15
N GLN A 137 8.96 40.77 -10.17
CA GLN A 137 9.05 40.41 -8.77
C GLN A 137 8.18 39.17 -8.46
N GLU A 138 7.02 39.06 -9.10
CA GLU A 138 6.11 37.90 -8.94
C GLU A 138 6.78 36.58 -9.31
N TRP A 139 7.56 36.55 -10.41
CA TRP A 139 8.31 35.33 -10.78
C TRP A 139 9.44 35.01 -9.80
N LYS A 140 10.10 36.03 -9.25
CA LYS A 140 11.12 35.83 -8.20
C LYS A 140 10.52 35.25 -6.94
N ASP A 141 9.37 35.79 -6.51
CA ASP A 141 8.65 35.35 -5.33
C ASP A 141 8.11 33.93 -5.52
N TYR A 142 7.58 33.59 -6.69
CA TYR A 142 7.16 32.24 -7.04
C TYR A 142 8.31 31.23 -6.96
N CYS A 143 9.46 31.55 -7.57
CA CYS A 143 10.62 30.65 -7.50
C CYS A 143 11.16 30.52 -6.07
N GLN A 144 11.09 31.59 -5.25
CA GLN A 144 11.47 31.50 -3.85
C GLN A 144 10.47 30.60 -3.08
N ALA A 145 9.18 30.79 -3.28
CA ALA A 145 8.15 29.95 -2.66
C ALA A 145 8.28 28.46 -3.05
N LEU A 146 8.69 28.17 -4.29
CA LEU A 146 9.03 26.78 -4.71
C LEU A 146 10.21 26.24 -3.92
N ARG A 147 11.29 27.02 -3.74
CA ARG A 147 12.46 26.60 -2.96
C ARG A 147 12.12 26.33 -1.50
N ASP A 148 11.12 27.04 -0.97
CA ASP A 148 10.68 26.94 0.42
C ASP A 148 9.66 25.81 0.66
N VAL A 149 9.19 25.12 -0.38
CA VAL A 149 8.27 23.97 -0.27
C VAL A 149 8.75 22.93 0.76
N PRO A 150 10.05 22.54 0.81
CA PRO A 150 10.53 21.59 1.82
C PRO A 150 10.52 22.10 3.27
N LEU A 151 10.28 23.39 3.48
CA LEU A 151 10.20 24.02 4.81
C LEU A 151 8.78 24.10 5.35
N GLN A 152 7.77 23.69 4.57
CA GLN A 152 6.38 23.68 5.01
C GLN A 152 6.18 22.65 6.13
N GLU A 153 5.37 22.98 7.14
CA GLU A 153 5.08 22.13 8.31
C GLU A 153 4.57 20.73 7.91
N GLY A 154 3.77 20.64 6.86
CA GLY A 154 3.21 19.38 6.36
C GLY A 154 4.13 18.57 5.44
N PHE A 155 5.37 19.02 5.20
CA PHE A 155 6.31 18.30 4.34
C PHE A 155 6.70 16.94 4.94
N PRO A 156 6.75 15.85 4.17
CA PRO A 156 6.58 15.77 2.72
C PRO A 156 5.16 15.39 2.26
N TRP A 157 4.19 15.24 3.14
CA TRP A 157 2.89 14.64 2.84
C TRP A 157 1.80 15.66 2.48
N THR A 158 1.83 16.82 3.10
CA THR A 158 0.85 17.88 2.86
C THR A 158 1.57 19.10 2.30
N ILE A 159 1.43 19.33 0.99
CA ILE A 159 2.13 20.38 0.26
C ILE A 159 1.13 21.39 -0.29
N THR A 160 1.37 22.66 0.03
CA THR A 160 0.71 23.79 -0.63
C THR A 160 1.64 24.33 -1.71
N TRP A 161 1.32 24.02 -2.96
CA TRP A 161 2.11 24.51 -4.09
C TRP A 161 1.84 26.01 -4.35
N PRO A 162 2.87 26.83 -4.59
CA PRO A 162 2.65 28.22 -5.01
C PRO A 162 1.96 28.28 -6.37
N VAL A 163 1.18 29.36 -6.56
CA VAL A 163 0.47 29.61 -7.82
C VAL A 163 1.42 30.28 -8.80
N GLU A 164 1.51 29.74 -10.00
CA GLU A 164 2.33 30.29 -11.06
C GLU A 164 1.80 31.66 -11.52
N PRO A 165 2.65 32.70 -11.63
CA PRO A 165 2.27 33.99 -12.21
C PRO A 165 1.86 33.87 -13.68
N GLN A 166 0.88 34.70 -14.08
CA GLN A 166 0.40 34.76 -15.47
C GLN A 166 1.29 35.63 -16.38
#